data_cd8df0d30dfe1787f13507c95ba4feed
#
_entry.id   cd8df0d30dfe1787f13507c95ba4feed
#
_cell.length_a   1.000
_cell.length_b   1.000
_cell.length_c   1.000
_cell.angle_alpha   90.00
_cell.angle_beta   90.00
_cell.angle_gamma   90.00
#
_symmetry.space_group_name_H-M   'P 1'
#
loop_
_entity.id
_entity.type
_entity.pdbx_description
1 polymer ?
#
loop_
_entity_poly.entity_id
_entity_poly.type
_entity_poly.pdbx_seq_one_letter_code
_entity_poly.pdbx_strand_id
1 'polypeptide(L)'
;MKPVLVWFKRDLRVDDHEALTYALLEGPVLPVYVVEPGYWANDYTSGRQWQFVRESIAALDAELTGLGQPLWTAVGDMVEVLERLHSRFGFQVMHSHQETGPDWTFQRDRAVKAWCASRDIQWIEHKQHGVIRGLSDRARWSRQWGAVMDAPRLARPAALPLVARPPKPAVDVVAHVSIADERLVGSQPGGSIEAEALLNSFLETRGERYRGGMSSPNTAETVCSRLSPHFALGTISVRTAWQESQAQRARFQSEKSAEAKRWSASLKSFGSRLHWHCHFIQKLETEPRIEFEEVHRGFIGFRPIEETRLDRLERFEQGLLGWPFVDACLRCLAQTGWLNFRMRAMLVAVASYHLWINWRETAHVLGRWFTDFEAGIHFSQIQMQSGVTGINANRVYAPIKQSMDQDPDGRFIKRWVPELEAVPVAWVHTPWRMPVSMQHQCGCLIGRDYPEPVGDPVQMAREARERLTNWISTHDLSGEAQRVLKQHGSRLRQARPRYGKKANSPQLSLDV
;
A
#
# COMPACT_ATOMS: atom_id res chain seq x y z
N MET A 1 -9.27 40.34 6.01
CA MET A 1 -10.04 39.25 5.35
C MET A 1 -9.84 38.00 6.22
N LYS A 2 -10.92 37.23 6.49
CA LYS A 2 -10.78 35.96 7.23
C LYS A 2 -10.03 34.99 6.36
N PRO A 3 -9.13 34.14 6.93
CA PRO A 3 -8.44 33.14 6.11
C PRO A 3 -9.37 31.98 5.72
N VAL A 4 -9.00 31.28 4.66
CA VAL A 4 -9.56 30.00 4.25
C VAL A 4 -8.62 28.91 4.78
N LEU A 5 -9.14 27.94 5.54
CA LEU A 5 -8.32 26.88 6.07
C LEU A 5 -8.16 25.77 5.03
N VAL A 6 -6.93 25.30 4.81
CA VAL A 6 -6.63 24.10 4.02
C VAL A 6 -6.08 23.03 4.94
N TRP A 7 -6.87 21.97 5.12
CA TRP A 7 -6.49 20.83 5.95
C TRP A 7 -5.80 19.77 5.10
N PHE A 8 -4.47 19.68 5.26
CA PHE A 8 -3.65 18.61 4.67
C PHE A 8 -3.79 17.32 5.48
N LYS A 9 -3.98 16.21 4.80
CA LYS A 9 -4.11 14.86 5.39
C LYS A 9 -3.08 13.91 4.78
N ARG A 10 -3.47 13.20 3.71
CA ARG A 10 -2.62 12.32 2.92
C ARG A 10 -2.38 12.88 1.51
N ASP A 11 -2.07 14.15 1.43
CA ASP A 11 -1.95 14.97 0.22
C ASP A 11 -0.79 15.99 0.36
N LEU A 12 0.34 15.53 0.93
CA LEU A 12 1.47 16.37 1.38
C LEU A 12 2.30 16.90 0.20
N ARG A 13 1.69 17.76 -0.63
CA ARG A 13 2.27 18.42 -1.80
C ARG A 13 1.62 19.77 -2.06
N VAL A 14 2.24 20.60 -2.89
CA VAL A 14 1.66 21.88 -3.38
C VAL A 14 1.26 21.81 -4.83
N ASP A 15 1.84 20.92 -5.63
CA ASP A 15 1.55 20.72 -7.03
C ASP A 15 0.31 19.86 -7.25
N ASP A 16 -0.51 20.16 -8.25
CA ASP A 16 -1.73 19.41 -8.56
C ASP A 16 -2.62 19.18 -7.33
N HIS A 17 -2.85 20.26 -6.55
CA HIS A 17 -3.53 20.22 -5.25
C HIS A 17 -4.85 21.02 -5.29
N GLU A 18 -5.98 20.33 -5.55
CA GLU A 18 -7.28 20.99 -5.73
C GLU A 18 -7.69 21.83 -4.51
N ALA A 19 -7.58 21.29 -3.29
CA ALA A 19 -7.98 22.00 -2.09
C ALA A 19 -7.18 23.30 -1.88
N LEU A 20 -5.88 23.31 -2.14
CA LEU A 20 -5.05 24.51 -2.03
C LEU A 20 -5.39 25.55 -3.13
N THR A 21 -5.55 25.08 -4.36
CA THR A 21 -5.83 25.94 -5.51
C THR A 21 -7.17 26.64 -5.37
N TYR A 22 -8.23 25.89 -5.02
CA TYR A 22 -9.56 26.49 -4.87
C TYR A 22 -9.68 27.37 -3.62
N ALA A 23 -9.04 27.02 -2.51
CA ALA A 23 -8.98 27.87 -1.32
C ALA A 23 -8.35 29.24 -1.60
N LEU A 24 -7.30 29.28 -2.44
CA LEU A 24 -6.65 30.53 -2.84
C LEU A 24 -7.55 31.47 -3.67
N LEU A 25 -8.51 30.93 -4.39
CA LEU A 25 -9.49 31.74 -5.12
C LEU A 25 -10.50 32.45 -4.20
N GLU A 26 -10.67 31.94 -2.97
CA GLU A 26 -11.61 32.45 -1.99
C GLU A 26 -10.95 33.42 -0.98
N GLY A 27 -9.64 33.31 -0.78
CA GLY A 27 -8.91 34.21 0.12
C GLY A 27 -7.51 33.75 0.54
N PRO A 28 -6.90 34.46 1.49
CA PRO A 28 -5.61 34.06 2.05
C PRO A 28 -5.73 32.69 2.74
N VAL A 29 -4.80 31.78 2.47
CA VAL A 29 -4.86 30.39 2.92
C VAL A 29 -4.09 30.18 4.21
N LEU A 30 -4.69 29.52 5.19
CA LEU A 30 -4.04 28.96 6.36
C LEU A 30 -3.86 27.44 6.16
N PRO A 31 -2.68 26.97 5.73
CA PRO A 31 -2.41 25.54 5.58
C PRO A 31 -2.19 24.87 6.94
N VAL A 32 -2.89 23.77 7.21
CA VAL A 32 -2.89 23.10 8.52
C VAL A 32 -2.61 21.61 8.34
N TYR A 33 -1.73 21.06 9.17
CA TYR A 33 -1.54 19.62 9.36
C TYR A 33 -1.66 19.28 10.84
N VAL A 34 -2.41 18.23 11.18
CA VAL A 34 -2.58 17.79 12.57
C VAL A 34 -2.02 16.38 12.73
N VAL A 35 -1.09 16.23 13.66
CA VAL A 35 -0.63 14.91 14.11
C VAL A 35 -1.61 14.41 15.14
N GLU A 36 -2.34 13.38 14.82
CA GLU A 36 -3.42 12.82 15.65
C GLU A 36 -2.94 11.55 16.38
N PRO A 37 -2.65 11.61 17.70
CA PRO A 37 -2.13 10.46 18.45
C PRO A 37 -3.04 9.22 18.37
N GLY A 38 -4.36 9.42 18.30
CA GLY A 38 -5.33 8.32 18.15
C GLY A 38 -5.18 7.53 16.85
N TYR A 39 -4.76 8.17 15.75
CA TYR A 39 -4.42 7.45 14.52
C TYR A 39 -3.17 6.58 14.71
N TRP A 40 -2.14 7.12 15.36
CA TRP A 40 -0.86 6.45 15.57
C TRP A 40 -0.89 5.34 16.64
N ALA A 41 -2.00 5.22 17.38
CA ALA A 41 -2.24 4.14 18.33
C ALA A 41 -2.84 2.87 17.69
N ASN A 42 -3.13 2.87 16.38
CA ASN A 42 -3.69 1.69 15.70
C ASN A 42 -2.62 0.62 15.46
N ASP A 43 -3.04 -0.65 15.46
CA ASP A 43 -2.17 -1.84 15.36
C ASP A 43 -1.40 -1.96 14.03
N TYR A 44 -1.79 -1.23 13.00
CA TYR A 44 -1.13 -1.21 11.68
C TYR A 44 -0.22 -0.01 11.46
N THR A 45 -0.07 0.86 12.46
CA THR A 45 0.85 2.02 12.40
C THR A 45 2.21 1.69 13.01
N SER A 46 3.24 2.46 12.65
CA SER A 46 4.60 2.22 13.13
C SER A 46 5.51 3.45 13.02
N GLY A 47 6.63 3.41 13.71
CA GLY A 47 7.65 4.45 13.67
C GLY A 47 8.24 4.70 12.30
N ARG A 48 8.37 3.66 11.44
CA ARG A 48 8.86 3.81 10.05
C ARG A 48 7.90 4.59 9.15
N GLN A 49 6.58 4.38 9.33
CA GLN A 49 5.57 5.18 8.64
C GLN A 49 5.61 6.62 9.14
N TRP A 50 5.73 6.79 10.46
CA TRP A 50 5.86 8.10 11.06
C TRP A 50 7.09 8.86 10.56
N GLN A 51 8.24 8.19 10.42
CA GLN A 51 9.45 8.79 9.86
C GLN A 51 9.21 9.36 8.46
N PHE A 52 8.58 8.58 7.58
CA PHE A 52 8.26 9.04 6.24
C PHE A 52 7.28 10.22 6.23
N VAL A 53 6.27 10.20 7.11
CA VAL A 53 5.33 11.32 7.31
C VAL A 53 6.06 12.56 7.79
N ARG A 54 6.93 12.43 8.80
CA ARG A 54 7.70 13.55 9.38
C ARG A 54 8.57 14.24 8.33
N GLU A 55 9.26 13.47 7.50
CA GLU A 55 10.06 13.99 6.38
C GLU A 55 9.18 14.69 5.34
N SER A 56 8.02 14.13 5.05
CA SER A 56 7.07 14.73 4.09
C SER A 56 6.45 16.03 4.63
N ILE A 57 6.20 16.13 5.92
CA ILE A 57 5.74 17.38 6.57
C ILE A 57 6.83 18.44 6.48
N ALA A 58 8.09 18.09 6.76
CA ALA A 58 9.21 19.02 6.67
C ALA A 58 9.40 19.56 5.24
N ALA A 59 9.28 18.69 4.23
CA ALA A 59 9.35 19.09 2.83
C ALA A 59 8.18 20.03 2.46
N LEU A 60 6.95 19.68 2.85
CA LEU A 60 5.76 20.51 2.61
C LEU A 60 5.87 21.89 3.28
N ASP A 61 6.34 21.94 4.54
CA ASP A 61 6.56 23.22 5.26
C ASP A 61 7.59 24.10 4.56
N ALA A 62 8.68 23.51 4.08
CA ALA A 62 9.69 24.24 3.32
C ALA A 62 9.11 24.83 2.00
N GLU A 63 8.32 24.04 1.27
CA GLU A 63 7.66 24.50 0.04
C GLU A 63 6.66 25.62 0.30
N LEU A 64 5.78 25.46 1.30
CA LEU A 64 4.77 26.46 1.68
C LEU A 64 5.43 27.74 2.22
N THR A 65 6.51 27.60 2.98
CA THR A 65 7.31 28.75 3.47
C THR A 65 7.94 29.51 2.30
N GLY A 66 8.48 28.79 1.31
CA GLY A 66 9.00 29.39 0.08
C GLY A 66 7.95 30.13 -0.75
N LEU A 67 6.68 29.73 -0.65
CA LEU A 67 5.55 30.41 -1.25
C LEU A 67 5.03 31.61 -0.43
N GLY A 68 5.47 31.77 0.83
CA GLY A 68 5.14 32.91 1.68
C GLY A 68 4.30 32.59 2.93
N GLN A 69 3.69 31.40 3.03
CA GLN A 69 2.86 31.02 4.18
C GLN A 69 3.31 29.65 4.73
N PRO A 70 4.02 29.60 5.88
CA PRO A 70 4.43 28.34 6.51
C PRO A 70 3.25 27.44 6.89
N LEU A 71 3.51 26.13 7.00
CA LEU A 71 2.55 25.14 7.45
C LEU A 71 2.25 25.30 8.94
N TRP A 72 0.99 25.38 9.30
CA TRP A 72 0.53 25.36 10.68
C TRP A 72 0.38 23.91 11.15
N THR A 73 1.31 23.45 11.98
CA THR A 73 1.32 22.08 12.49
C THR A 73 0.89 22.06 13.97
N ALA A 74 0.01 21.12 14.31
CA ALA A 74 -0.47 20.90 15.67
C ALA A 74 -0.49 19.40 16.02
N VAL A 75 -0.53 19.08 17.32
CA VAL A 75 -0.72 17.73 17.85
C VAL A 75 -1.99 17.70 18.68
N GLY A 76 -2.82 16.68 18.51
CA GLY A 76 -4.05 16.48 19.26
C GLY A 76 -5.21 15.96 18.45
N ASP A 77 -6.40 15.98 19.02
CA ASP A 77 -7.65 15.68 18.33
C ASP A 77 -7.96 16.77 17.31
N MET A 78 -8.41 16.36 16.09
CA MET A 78 -8.66 17.31 15.00
C MET A 78 -9.74 18.34 15.35
N VAL A 79 -10.83 17.93 16.03
CA VAL A 79 -11.91 18.86 16.39
C VAL A 79 -11.44 19.88 17.41
N GLU A 80 -10.64 19.46 18.40
CA GLU A 80 -10.06 20.38 19.38
C GLU A 80 -9.08 21.37 18.73
N VAL A 81 -8.28 20.91 17.78
CA VAL A 81 -7.37 21.79 17.02
C VAL A 81 -8.16 22.80 16.19
N LEU A 82 -9.20 22.36 15.49
CA LEU A 82 -10.07 23.24 14.71
C LEU A 82 -10.75 24.27 15.58
N GLU A 83 -11.23 23.92 16.78
CA GLU A 83 -11.85 24.86 17.72
C GLU A 83 -10.86 25.95 18.14
N ARG A 84 -9.61 25.60 18.46
CA ARG A 84 -8.54 26.56 18.81
C ARG A 84 -8.21 27.49 17.63
N LEU A 85 -8.11 26.94 16.42
CA LEU A 85 -7.82 27.72 15.21
C LEU A 85 -8.99 28.62 14.83
N HIS A 86 -10.23 28.12 14.96
CA HIS A 86 -11.42 28.92 14.71
C HIS A 86 -11.55 30.10 15.68
N SER A 87 -11.34 29.85 16.99
CA SER A 87 -11.34 30.90 17.99
C SER A 87 -10.27 31.98 17.73
N ARG A 88 -9.14 31.61 17.13
CA ARG A 88 -8.03 32.52 16.83
C ARG A 88 -8.22 33.29 15.51
N PHE A 89 -8.65 32.61 14.46
CA PHE A 89 -8.65 33.15 13.08
C PHE A 89 -10.04 33.45 12.53
N GLY A 90 -11.08 32.85 13.12
CA GLY A 90 -12.48 33.06 12.72
C GLY A 90 -12.79 32.62 11.29
N PHE A 91 -12.06 31.59 10.76
CA PHE A 91 -12.31 31.09 9.41
C PHE A 91 -13.74 30.55 9.28
N GLN A 92 -14.33 30.68 8.09
CA GLN A 92 -15.69 30.21 7.79
C GLN A 92 -15.72 29.17 6.68
N VAL A 93 -14.59 28.98 6.00
CA VAL A 93 -14.43 28.00 4.92
C VAL A 93 -13.21 27.15 5.19
N MET A 94 -13.37 25.85 5.00
CA MET A 94 -12.30 24.87 5.10
C MET A 94 -12.31 23.98 3.86
N HIS A 95 -11.14 23.79 3.25
CA HIS A 95 -10.92 22.86 2.14
C HIS A 95 -10.04 21.71 2.58
N SER A 96 -10.30 20.52 2.07
CA SER A 96 -9.42 19.36 2.17
C SER A 96 -9.62 18.41 0.98
N HIS A 97 -8.71 17.45 0.80
CA HIS A 97 -9.02 16.32 -0.07
C HIS A 97 -9.85 15.26 0.68
N GLN A 98 -10.64 14.51 -0.08
CA GLN A 98 -11.31 13.30 0.40
C GLN A 98 -10.24 12.28 0.82
N GLU A 99 -10.47 11.61 1.92
CA GLU A 99 -9.63 10.52 2.39
C GLU A 99 -10.45 9.23 2.48
N THR A 100 -9.89 8.13 1.95
CA THR A 100 -10.41 6.77 2.12
C THR A 100 -9.36 6.00 2.91
N GLY A 101 -9.40 6.15 4.21
CA GLY A 101 -8.48 5.51 5.15
C GLY A 101 -9.16 4.42 5.99
N PRO A 102 -8.55 3.98 7.10
CA PRO A 102 -9.17 3.09 8.08
C PRO A 102 -10.42 3.72 8.72
N ASP A 103 -11.25 2.92 9.39
CA ASP A 103 -12.47 3.39 10.04
C ASP A 103 -12.21 4.55 11.02
N TRP A 104 -11.06 4.56 11.68
CA TRP A 104 -10.65 5.66 12.53
C TRP A 104 -10.71 7.01 11.80
N THR A 105 -10.25 7.09 10.55
CA THR A 105 -10.29 8.33 9.75
C THR A 105 -11.72 8.68 9.32
N PHE A 106 -12.58 7.70 9.06
CA PHE A 106 -13.99 7.94 8.79
C PHE A 106 -14.72 8.51 10.01
N GLN A 107 -14.45 7.99 11.21
CA GLN A 107 -15.04 8.49 12.45
C GLN A 107 -14.57 9.93 12.74
N ARG A 108 -13.27 10.21 12.58
CA ARG A 108 -12.70 11.56 12.68
C ARG A 108 -13.40 12.53 11.71
N ASP A 109 -13.53 12.17 10.43
CA ASP A 109 -14.14 13.03 9.42
C ASP A 109 -15.63 13.28 9.73
N ARG A 110 -16.34 12.30 10.29
CA ARG A 110 -17.72 12.48 10.78
C ARG A 110 -17.78 13.49 11.93
N ALA A 111 -16.86 13.40 12.90
CA ALA A 111 -16.78 14.33 14.00
C ALA A 111 -16.47 15.76 13.52
N VAL A 112 -15.51 15.91 12.60
CA VAL A 112 -15.18 17.20 11.96
C VAL A 112 -16.39 17.76 11.21
N LYS A 113 -17.13 16.94 10.47
CA LYS A 113 -18.33 17.36 9.75
C LYS A 113 -19.43 17.88 10.70
N ALA A 114 -19.66 17.17 11.82
CA ALA A 114 -20.61 17.60 12.83
C ALA A 114 -20.17 18.91 13.50
N TRP A 115 -18.88 19.07 13.80
CA TRP A 115 -18.30 20.29 14.35
C TRP A 115 -18.46 21.47 13.38
N CYS A 116 -18.13 21.31 12.11
CA CYS A 116 -18.31 22.34 11.08
C CYS A 116 -19.77 22.81 11.00
N ALA A 117 -20.73 21.87 11.00
CA ALA A 117 -22.16 22.18 10.99
C ALA A 117 -22.58 22.97 12.24
N SER A 118 -22.05 22.65 13.41
CA SER A 118 -22.36 23.37 14.67
C SER A 118 -21.81 24.79 14.73
N ARG A 119 -20.85 25.15 13.89
CA ARG A 119 -20.17 26.45 13.81
C ARG A 119 -20.49 27.23 12.53
N ASP A 120 -21.38 26.72 11.69
CA ASP A 120 -21.72 27.30 10.38
C ASP A 120 -20.48 27.47 9.48
N ILE A 121 -19.58 26.46 9.52
CA ILE A 121 -18.39 26.43 8.70
C ILE A 121 -18.64 25.57 7.48
N GLN A 122 -18.37 26.11 6.30
CA GLN A 122 -18.45 25.38 5.04
C GLN A 122 -17.20 24.52 4.87
N TRP A 123 -17.35 23.21 4.94
CA TRP A 123 -16.27 22.26 4.63
C TRP A 123 -16.45 21.69 3.22
N ILE A 124 -15.46 21.95 2.35
CA ILE A 124 -15.43 21.55 0.94
C ILE A 124 -14.36 20.48 0.77
N GLU A 125 -14.78 19.28 0.35
CA GLU A 125 -13.89 18.16 0.09
C GLU A 125 -13.64 17.97 -1.42
N HIS A 126 -12.38 17.95 -1.84
CA HIS A 126 -11.92 17.74 -3.22
C HIS A 126 -11.48 16.31 -3.46
N LYS A 127 -11.47 15.86 -4.72
CA LYS A 127 -10.98 14.52 -5.07
C LYS A 127 -9.46 14.49 -5.02
N GLN A 128 -8.90 13.52 -4.29
CA GLN A 128 -7.46 13.34 -4.25
C GLN A 128 -6.95 12.52 -5.44
N HIS A 129 -7.72 11.54 -5.89
CA HIS A 129 -7.38 10.60 -6.95
C HIS A 129 -8.66 9.99 -7.56
N GLY A 130 -8.53 8.90 -8.32
CA GLY A 130 -9.65 8.30 -9.05
C GLY A 130 -10.63 7.44 -8.22
N VAL A 131 -10.70 7.66 -6.90
CA VAL A 131 -11.75 7.08 -6.04
C VAL A 131 -12.97 7.99 -6.06
N ILE A 132 -14.15 7.42 -6.15
CA ILE A 132 -15.41 8.14 -6.26
C ILE A 132 -16.26 7.85 -5.02
N ARG A 133 -16.45 8.86 -4.18
CA ARG A 133 -17.31 8.79 -3.00
C ARG A 133 -18.77 8.70 -3.42
N GLY A 134 -19.54 7.80 -2.77
CA GLY A 134 -20.95 7.58 -3.11
C GLY A 134 -21.17 6.92 -4.48
N LEU A 135 -20.23 6.12 -4.98
CA LEU A 135 -20.33 5.43 -6.27
C LEU A 135 -21.55 4.49 -6.30
N SER A 136 -22.56 4.83 -7.10
CA SER A 136 -23.79 4.04 -7.24
C SER A 136 -23.67 2.87 -8.23
N ASP A 137 -22.82 3.01 -9.26
CA ASP A 137 -22.63 2.00 -10.31
C ASP A 137 -21.15 1.74 -10.58
N ARG A 138 -20.68 0.56 -10.16
CA ARG A 138 -19.30 0.11 -10.38
C ARG A 138 -18.92 0.02 -11.86
N ALA A 139 -19.87 -0.19 -12.76
CA ALA A 139 -19.62 -0.27 -14.19
C ALA A 139 -19.10 1.05 -14.77
N ARG A 140 -19.47 2.18 -14.17
CA ARG A 140 -19.06 3.50 -14.62
C ARG A 140 -17.72 3.96 -14.06
N TRP A 141 -17.22 3.29 -13.02
CA TRP A 141 -16.04 3.72 -12.29
C TRP A 141 -14.80 3.90 -13.17
N SER A 142 -14.50 2.93 -14.04
CA SER A 142 -13.29 2.99 -14.87
C SER A 142 -13.29 4.21 -15.82
N ARG A 143 -14.47 4.57 -16.36
CA ARG A 143 -14.62 5.78 -17.18
C ARG A 143 -14.46 7.06 -16.34
N GLN A 144 -15.03 7.08 -15.14
CA GLN A 144 -14.89 8.23 -14.23
C GLN A 144 -13.44 8.36 -13.76
N TRP A 145 -12.75 7.24 -13.48
CA TRP A 145 -11.34 7.23 -13.18
C TRP A 145 -10.52 7.84 -14.32
N GLY A 146 -10.76 7.43 -15.57
CA GLY A 146 -10.12 8.01 -16.75
C GLY A 146 -10.32 9.51 -16.83
N ALA A 147 -11.56 9.99 -16.67
CA ALA A 147 -11.85 11.42 -16.69
C ALA A 147 -11.10 12.23 -15.62
N VAL A 148 -10.89 11.66 -14.42
CA VAL A 148 -10.09 12.30 -13.37
C VAL A 148 -8.60 12.31 -13.74
N MET A 149 -8.08 11.21 -14.27
CA MET A 149 -6.66 11.09 -14.62
C MET A 149 -6.27 11.94 -15.83
N ASP A 150 -7.19 12.13 -16.77
CA ASP A 150 -6.96 12.89 -18.00
C ASP A 150 -7.31 14.40 -17.86
N ALA A 151 -7.88 14.79 -16.71
CA ALA A 151 -8.16 16.21 -16.42
C ALA A 151 -6.85 17.00 -16.29
N PRO A 152 -6.82 18.29 -16.70
CA PRO A 152 -5.63 19.13 -16.57
C PRO A 152 -5.11 19.17 -15.13
N ARG A 153 -3.79 19.05 -14.98
CA ARG A 153 -3.14 19.26 -13.69
C ARG A 153 -3.22 20.72 -13.28
N LEU A 154 -3.40 20.94 -11.99
CA LEU A 154 -3.38 22.27 -11.43
C LEU A 154 -1.94 22.74 -11.21
N ALA A 155 -1.65 23.94 -11.63
CA ALA A 155 -0.34 24.54 -11.46
C ALA A 155 -0.04 24.82 -9.97
N ARG A 156 1.22 24.73 -9.61
CA ARG A 156 1.74 25.21 -8.34
C ARG A 156 1.36 26.69 -8.15
N PRO A 157 0.86 27.12 -6.99
CA PRO A 157 0.65 28.53 -6.70
C PRO A 157 1.95 29.33 -6.83
N ALA A 158 1.87 30.54 -7.38
CA ALA A 158 3.03 31.42 -7.49
C ALA A 158 3.44 32.01 -6.12
N ALA A 159 2.47 32.29 -5.25
CA ALA A 159 2.68 32.79 -3.90
C ALA A 159 1.47 32.52 -3.02
N LEU A 160 1.70 32.48 -1.71
CA LEU A 160 0.66 32.42 -0.68
C LEU A 160 0.75 33.67 0.20
N PRO A 161 -0.29 34.53 0.24
CA PRO A 161 -0.32 35.65 1.16
C PRO A 161 -0.19 35.19 2.62
N LEU A 162 0.72 35.81 3.37
CA LEU A 162 0.94 35.45 4.77
C LEU A 162 -0.31 35.79 5.62
N VAL A 163 -0.92 34.78 6.20
CA VAL A 163 -2.00 34.91 7.20
C VAL A 163 -1.39 35.11 8.58
N ALA A 164 -0.55 34.16 8.99
CA ALA A 164 0.16 34.20 10.27
C ALA A 164 1.33 33.20 10.25
N ARG A 165 2.36 33.49 11.05
CA ARG A 165 3.41 32.52 11.33
C ARG A 165 2.95 31.57 12.44
N PRO A 166 3.20 30.26 12.33
CA PRO A 166 2.97 29.32 13.42
C PRO A 166 3.88 29.66 14.61
N PRO A 167 3.47 29.34 15.87
CA PRO A 167 4.26 29.63 17.06
C PRO A 167 5.58 28.82 17.11
N LYS A 168 5.62 27.70 16.45
CA LYS A 168 6.80 26.83 16.27
C LYS A 168 6.87 26.32 14.82
N PRO A 169 8.07 26.13 14.25
CA PRO A 169 8.23 25.45 12.98
C PRO A 169 7.62 24.05 12.99
N ALA A 170 7.15 23.56 11.85
CA ALA A 170 6.55 22.25 11.74
C ALA A 170 7.49 21.13 12.22
N VAL A 171 8.78 21.23 11.89
CA VAL A 171 9.81 20.27 12.31
C VAL A 171 9.95 20.17 13.84
N ASP A 172 9.81 21.27 14.55
CA ASP A 172 9.88 21.29 16.01
C ASP A 172 8.64 20.66 16.64
N VAL A 173 7.47 20.88 16.07
CA VAL A 173 6.21 20.27 16.53
C VAL A 173 6.28 18.75 16.39
N VAL A 174 6.68 18.25 15.22
CA VAL A 174 6.73 16.81 14.96
C VAL A 174 7.87 16.09 15.69
N ALA A 175 8.94 16.78 16.05
CA ALA A 175 10.05 16.22 16.84
C ALA A 175 9.64 15.82 18.26
N HIS A 176 8.59 16.45 18.81
CA HIS A 176 8.11 16.20 20.17
C HIS A 176 6.95 15.18 20.24
N VAL A 177 6.58 14.58 19.11
CA VAL A 177 5.53 13.55 19.10
C VAL A 177 6.11 12.24 19.59
N SER A 178 5.51 11.67 20.62
CA SER A 178 5.94 10.40 21.23
C SER A 178 5.49 9.18 20.40
N ILE A 179 5.94 9.11 19.16
CA ILE A 179 5.86 7.92 18.31
C ILE A 179 7.29 7.40 18.18
N ALA A 180 7.49 6.11 18.42
CA ALA A 180 8.82 5.50 18.34
C ALA A 180 9.49 5.86 17.00
N ASP A 181 10.70 6.42 17.06
CA ASP A 181 11.48 6.69 15.86
C ASP A 181 12.14 5.39 15.43
N GLU A 182 11.72 4.87 14.28
CA GLU A 182 12.23 3.64 13.71
C GLU A 182 12.87 3.93 12.35
N ARG A 183 14.04 4.55 12.39
CA ARG A 183 14.81 4.80 11.17
C ARG A 183 15.50 3.53 10.72
N LEU A 184 14.99 2.96 9.65
CA LEU A 184 15.54 1.76 9.02
C LEU A 184 16.63 2.09 8.00
N VAL A 185 17.67 1.27 7.97
CA VAL A 185 18.68 1.31 6.91
C VAL A 185 18.02 0.91 5.59
N GLY A 186 18.09 1.79 4.57
CA GLY A 186 17.49 1.55 3.26
C GLY A 186 16.01 1.94 3.14
N SER A 187 15.42 2.60 4.16
CA SER A 187 14.10 3.22 4.02
C SER A 187 14.12 4.35 2.97
N GLN A 188 12.99 4.51 2.28
CA GLN A 188 12.84 5.62 1.32
C GLN A 188 12.61 6.93 2.07
N PRO A 189 13.23 8.05 1.64
CA PRO A 189 12.93 9.35 2.19
C PRO A 189 11.55 9.85 1.74
N GLY A 190 10.91 10.67 2.58
CA GLY A 190 9.63 11.33 2.31
C GLY A 190 9.80 12.66 1.55
N GLY A 191 8.70 13.20 1.04
CA GLY A 191 8.63 14.51 0.41
C GLY A 191 8.40 14.48 -1.11
N SER A 192 7.96 15.62 -1.64
CA SER A 192 7.60 15.81 -3.05
C SER A 192 8.82 15.74 -3.97
N ILE A 193 9.94 16.33 -3.58
CA ILE A 193 11.20 16.35 -4.35
C ILE A 193 11.70 14.91 -4.59
N GLU A 194 11.66 14.08 -3.56
CA GLU A 194 12.02 12.67 -3.65
C GLU A 194 11.07 11.88 -4.56
N ALA A 195 9.77 12.18 -4.46
CA ALA A 195 8.76 11.57 -5.33
C ALA A 195 8.99 11.90 -6.81
N GLU A 196 9.30 13.17 -7.12
CA GLU A 196 9.61 13.61 -8.47
C GLU A 196 10.90 12.98 -9.01
N ALA A 197 11.95 12.93 -8.19
CA ALA A 197 13.21 12.29 -8.57
C ALA A 197 13.00 10.80 -8.89
N LEU A 198 12.20 10.09 -8.10
CA LEU A 198 11.83 8.70 -8.35
C LEU A 198 11.00 8.53 -9.62
N LEU A 199 10.03 9.40 -9.88
CA LEU A 199 9.23 9.36 -11.09
C LEU A 199 10.11 9.61 -12.33
N ASN A 200 10.93 10.66 -12.31
CA ASN A 200 11.80 11.02 -13.42
C ASN A 200 12.78 9.89 -13.73
N SER A 201 13.49 9.36 -12.74
CA SER A 201 14.41 8.24 -12.94
C SER A 201 13.70 6.98 -13.45
N PHE A 202 12.46 6.74 -13.03
CA PHE A 202 11.67 5.62 -13.55
C PHE A 202 11.29 5.82 -15.01
N LEU A 203 10.86 7.01 -15.41
CA LEU A 203 10.43 7.31 -16.77
C LEU A 203 11.60 7.41 -17.77
N GLU A 204 12.79 7.79 -17.31
CA GLU A 204 13.95 8.05 -18.18
C GLU A 204 14.93 6.86 -18.26
N THR A 205 15.09 6.10 -17.16
CA THR A 205 16.14 5.07 -17.08
C THR A 205 15.68 3.73 -16.57
N ARG A 206 15.06 3.67 -15.38
CA ARG A 206 14.81 2.40 -14.67
C ARG A 206 13.61 1.61 -15.21
N GLY A 207 12.64 2.29 -15.78
CA GLY A 207 11.33 1.71 -16.12
C GLY A 207 11.32 0.84 -17.38
N GLU A 208 12.35 0.86 -18.22
CA GLU A 208 12.42 0.05 -19.44
C GLU A 208 12.11 -1.44 -19.16
N ARG A 209 12.75 -1.98 -18.11
CA ARG A 209 12.65 -3.40 -17.75
C ARG A 209 11.58 -3.69 -16.70
N TYR A 210 10.75 -2.71 -16.37
CA TYR A 210 9.73 -2.84 -15.32
C TYR A 210 8.84 -4.07 -15.52
N ARG A 211 8.30 -4.27 -16.74
CA ARG A 211 7.40 -5.39 -17.02
C ARG A 211 8.05 -6.76 -16.79
N GLY A 212 9.30 -6.92 -17.17
CA GLY A 212 10.04 -8.18 -17.01
C GLY A 212 10.59 -8.39 -15.61
N GLY A 213 11.02 -7.31 -14.92
CA GLY A 213 11.77 -7.39 -13.66
C GLY A 213 10.95 -7.19 -12.39
N MET A 214 9.69 -6.70 -12.48
CA MET A 214 8.90 -6.36 -11.29
C MET A 214 8.51 -7.55 -10.40
N SER A 215 8.63 -8.77 -10.91
CA SER A 215 8.21 -9.98 -10.16
C SER A 215 9.30 -10.56 -9.27
N SER A 216 10.57 -10.50 -9.67
CA SER A 216 11.69 -11.00 -8.87
C SER A 216 12.15 -9.94 -7.86
N PRO A 217 12.38 -10.30 -6.58
CA PRO A 217 12.89 -9.36 -5.58
C PRO A 217 14.33 -8.90 -5.89
N ASN A 218 15.10 -9.68 -6.66
CA ASN A 218 16.46 -9.32 -7.10
C ASN A 218 16.49 -8.11 -8.06
N THR A 219 15.42 -7.87 -8.80
CA THR A 219 15.36 -6.80 -9.81
C THR A 219 14.33 -5.72 -9.49
N ALA A 220 13.29 -6.07 -8.74
CA ALA A 220 12.16 -5.17 -8.49
C ALA A 220 12.59 -3.86 -7.79
N GLU A 221 13.57 -3.90 -6.91
CA GLU A 221 14.08 -2.74 -6.19
C GLU A 221 14.56 -1.65 -7.16
N THR A 222 15.20 -2.06 -8.26
CA THR A 222 15.78 -1.15 -9.26
C THR A 222 14.83 -0.78 -10.39
N VAL A 223 13.97 -1.72 -10.84
CA VAL A 223 13.10 -1.49 -12.02
C VAL A 223 11.72 -0.96 -11.68
N CYS A 224 11.25 -1.09 -10.43
CA CYS A 224 9.96 -0.53 -10.02
C CYS A 224 10.07 0.98 -9.79
N SER A 225 8.94 1.68 -9.93
CA SER A 225 8.88 3.12 -9.70
C SER A 225 9.23 3.53 -8.27
N ARG A 226 8.94 2.69 -7.29
CA ARG A 226 9.10 2.96 -5.86
C ARG A 226 8.23 4.11 -5.32
N LEU A 227 7.16 4.47 -6.05
CA LEU A 227 6.27 5.58 -5.72
C LEU A 227 5.16 5.22 -4.72
N SER A 228 5.05 3.96 -4.29
CA SER A 228 3.93 3.55 -3.43
C SER A 228 3.84 4.30 -2.09
N PRO A 229 4.93 4.60 -1.34
CA PRO A 229 4.82 5.43 -0.14
C PRO A 229 4.41 6.87 -0.45
N HIS A 230 4.87 7.41 -1.58
CA HIS A 230 4.53 8.75 -2.03
C HIS A 230 3.06 8.88 -2.46
N PHE A 231 2.48 7.85 -3.08
CA PHE A 231 1.04 7.81 -3.37
C PHE A 231 0.21 7.67 -2.10
N ALA A 232 0.68 6.87 -1.13
CA ALA A 232 -0.01 6.68 0.14
C ALA A 232 -0.13 7.97 0.96
N LEU A 233 0.87 8.87 0.88
CA LEU A 233 0.85 10.17 1.57
C LEU A 233 0.61 11.35 0.63
N GLY A 234 0.39 11.08 -0.65
CA GLY A 234 0.07 12.10 -1.63
C GLY A 234 1.14 13.17 -1.84
N THR A 235 2.42 12.85 -1.60
CA THR A 235 3.56 13.74 -1.91
C THR A 235 3.78 13.91 -3.41
N ILE A 236 3.14 13.07 -4.22
CA ILE A 236 2.92 13.25 -5.66
C ILE A 236 1.50 12.77 -6.00
N SER A 237 0.82 13.44 -6.95
CA SER A 237 -0.49 12.99 -7.37
C SER A 237 -0.42 11.77 -8.30
N VAL A 238 -1.40 10.87 -8.18
CA VAL A 238 -1.54 9.74 -9.11
C VAL A 238 -1.76 10.23 -10.54
N ARG A 239 -2.45 11.37 -10.70
CA ARG A 239 -2.69 12.04 -12.00
C ARG A 239 -1.39 12.49 -12.64
N THR A 240 -0.47 13.10 -11.89
CA THR A 240 0.86 13.47 -12.38
C THR A 240 1.60 12.25 -12.91
N ALA A 241 1.70 11.18 -12.11
CA ALA A 241 2.40 9.96 -12.53
C ALA A 241 1.73 9.30 -13.76
N TRP A 242 0.39 9.33 -13.84
CA TRP A 242 -0.35 8.85 -14.99
C TRP A 242 0.00 9.65 -16.25
N GLN A 243 -0.18 10.97 -16.23
CA GLN A 243 0.02 11.82 -17.41
C GLN A 243 1.45 11.80 -17.91
N GLU A 244 2.44 11.90 -17.02
CA GLU A 244 3.85 11.79 -17.40
C GLU A 244 4.17 10.41 -18.02
N SER A 245 3.63 9.33 -17.44
CA SER A 245 3.83 8.00 -18.01
C SER A 245 3.16 7.81 -19.38
N GLN A 246 1.98 8.41 -19.62
CA GLN A 246 1.34 8.37 -20.93
C GLN A 246 2.06 9.24 -21.96
N ALA A 247 2.55 10.41 -21.58
CA ALA A 247 3.34 11.28 -22.44
C ALA A 247 4.64 10.57 -22.88
N GLN A 248 5.36 9.98 -21.94
CA GLN A 248 6.59 9.22 -22.24
C GLN A 248 6.29 7.99 -23.12
N ARG A 249 5.20 7.27 -22.83
CA ARG A 249 4.76 6.13 -23.64
C ARG A 249 4.43 6.53 -25.08
N ALA A 250 3.78 7.68 -25.29
CA ALA A 250 3.44 8.19 -26.61
C ALA A 250 4.71 8.47 -27.45
N ARG A 251 5.78 9.01 -26.83
CA ARG A 251 7.08 9.20 -27.49
C ARG A 251 7.63 7.86 -28.00
N PHE A 252 7.66 6.83 -27.17
CA PHE A 252 8.18 5.52 -27.56
C PHE A 252 7.28 4.79 -28.58
N GLN A 253 6.00 5.10 -28.66
CA GLN A 253 5.11 4.50 -29.67
C GLN A 253 5.39 5.00 -31.08
N SER A 254 5.99 6.16 -31.25
CA SER A 254 6.42 6.69 -32.55
C SER A 254 7.70 6.02 -33.08
N GLU A 255 8.44 5.30 -32.23
CA GLU A 255 9.68 4.64 -32.55
C GLU A 255 9.50 3.14 -32.83
N LYS A 256 10.30 2.59 -33.77
CA LYS A 256 10.21 1.16 -34.15
C LYS A 256 11.26 0.28 -33.46
N SER A 257 12.12 0.82 -32.63
CA SER A 257 13.21 0.09 -31.97
C SER A 257 12.71 -0.98 -31.00
N ALA A 258 13.52 -2.01 -30.72
CA ALA A 258 13.21 -3.02 -29.71
C ALA A 258 13.15 -2.42 -28.30
N GLU A 259 13.98 -1.40 -28.04
CA GLU A 259 13.99 -0.65 -26.78
C GLU A 259 12.67 0.12 -26.59
N ALA A 260 12.22 0.87 -27.59
CA ALA A 260 10.95 1.60 -27.54
C ALA A 260 9.74 0.68 -27.31
N LYS A 261 9.75 -0.54 -27.88
CA LYS A 261 8.73 -1.54 -27.62
C LYS A 261 8.75 -2.01 -26.15
N ARG A 262 9.93 -2.22 -25.56
CA ARG A 262 10.05 -2.57 -24.12
C ARG A 262 9.55 -1.45 -23.22
N TRP A 263 9.95 -0.21 -23.49
CA TRP A 263 9.47 0.98 -22.81
C TRP A 263 7.94 1.10 -22.86
N SER A 264 7.37 1.06 -24.08
CA SER A 264 5.92 1.18 -24.26
C SER A 264 5.15 0.08 -23.51
N ALA A 265 5.65 -1.16 -23.51
CA ALA A 265 5.04 -2.27 -22.80
C ALA A 265 5.14 -2.10 -21.26
N SER A 266 6.27 -1.63 -20.77
CA SER A 266 6.51 -1.37 -19.33
C SER A 266 5.64 -0.22 -18.83
N LEU A 267 5.57 0.89 -19.55
CA LEU A 267 4.72 2.04 -19.18
C LEU A 267 3.23 1.69 -19.26
N LYS A 268 2.81 0.86 -20.22
CA LYS A 268 1.44 0.30 -20.23
C LYS A 268 1.15 -0.51 -18.97
N SER A 269 2.10 -1.35 -18.55
CA SER A 269 1.96 -2.12 -17.30
C SER A 269 1.91 -1.22 -16.06
N PHE A 270 2.73 -0.16 -16.02
CA PHE A 270 2.72 0.82 -14.93
C PHE A 270 1.38 1.56 -14.86
N GLY A 271 0.88 2.08 -15.97
CA GLY A 271 -0.45 2.72 -16.02
C GLY A 271 -1.58 1.80 -15.52
N SER A 272 -1.51 0.50 -15.85
CA SER A 272 -2.43 -0.49 -15.29
C SER A 272 -2.33 -0.58 -13.75
N ARG A 273 -1.13 -0.43 -13.16
CA ARG A 273 -0.97 -0.43 -11.69
C ARG A 273 -1.55 0.82 -11.05
N LEU A 274 -1.44 1.98 -11.68
CA LEU A 274 -2.11 3.21 -11.21
C LEU A 274 -3.63 3.06 -11.19
N HIS A 275 -4.21 2.41 -12.21
CA HIS A 275 -5.63 2.08 -12.22
C HIS A 275 -6.00 1.10 -11.08
N TRP A 276 -5.17 0.05 -10.84
CA TRP A 276 -5.36 -0.90 -9.75
C TRP A 276 -5.24 -0.24 -8.37
N HIS A 277 -4.35 0.74 -8.19
CA HIS A 277 -4.22 1.51 -6.96
C HIS A 277 -5.59 2.08 -6.54
N CYS A 278 -6.20 2.90 -7.38
CA CYS A 278 -7.51 3.47 -7.07
C CYS A 278 -8.63 2.42 -7.03
N HIS A 279 -8.54 1.32 -7.81
CA HIS A 279 -9.51 0.24 -7.79
C HIS A 279 -9.62 -0.43 -6.42
N PHE A 280 -8.50 -0.68 -5.75
CA PHE A 280 -8.51 -1.30 -4.42
C PHE A 280 -8.97 -0.33 -3.35
N ILE A 281 -8.54 0.93 -3.40
CA ILE A 281 -9.03 1.96 -2.48
C ILE A 281 -10.55 2.14 -2.64
N GLN A 282 -11.07 2.12 -3.87
CA GLN A 282 -12.51 2.18 -4.13
C GLN A 282 -13.31 1.05 -3.48
N LYS A 283 -12.71 -0.12 -3.23
CA LYS A 283 -13.40 -1.19 -2.52
C LYS A 283 -13.68 -0.81 -1.07
N LEU A 284 -12.68 -0.27 -0.38
CA LEU A 284 -12.83 0.21 0.99
C LEU A 284 -13.80 1.40 1.08
N GLU A 285 -13.71 2.37 0.15
CA GLU A 285 -14.67 3.49 0.07
C GLU A 285 -16.12 3.00 -0.10
N THR A 286 -16.31 1.95 -0.89
CA THR A 286 -17.65 1.41 -1.15
C THR A 286 -18.16 0.52 -0.01
N GLU A 287 -17.27 -0.14 0.72
CA GLU A 287 -17.59 -1.12 1.77
C GLU A 287 -16.56 -1.04 2.92
N PRO A 288 -16.66 -0.03 3.83
CA PRO A 288 -15.68 0.19 4.90
C PRO A 288 -15.49 -1.01 5.85
N ARG A 289 -16.52 -1.88 6.00
CA ARG A 289 -16.41 -3.09 6.84
C ARG A 289 -15.31 -4.07 6.41
N ILE A 290 -14.73 -3.92 5.20
CA ILE A 290 -13.60 -4.73 4.71
C ILE A 290 -12.40 -4.68 5.67
N GLU A 291 -12.28 -3.64 6.47
CA GLU A 291 -11.25 -3.55 7.52
C GLU A 291 -11.46 -4.61 8.62
N PHE A 292 -12.71 -4.97 8.92
CA PHE A 292 -13.05 -5.78 10.10
C PHE A 292 -13.63 -7.16 9.76
N GLU A 293 -14.23 -7.31 8.59
CA GLU A 293 -14.95 -8.52 8.20
C GLU A 293 -14.51 -9.01 6.82
N GLU A 294 -14.71 -10.29 6.58
CA GLU A 294 -14.48 -10.90 5.27
C GLU A 294 -15.33 -10.22 4.19
N VAL A 295 -14.70 -9.86 3.07
CA VAL A 295 -15.39 -9.30 1.89
C VAL A 295 -16.55 -10.22 1.47
N HIS A 296 -16.30 -11.52 1.45
CA HIS A 296 -17.32 -12.53 1.18
C HIS A 296 -17.83 -13.10 2.50
N ARG A 297 -19.02 -12.72 2.91
CA ARG A 297 -19.61 -13.06 4.21
C ARG A 297 -19.70 -14.56 4.48
N GLY A 298 -19.81 -15.38 3.45
CA GLY A 298 -19.79 -16.84 3.59
C GLY A 298 -18.46 -17.43 4.04
N PHE A 299 -17.40 -16.62 4.20
CA PHE A 299 -16.13 -17.01 4.79
C PHE A 299 -15.97 -16.54 6.24
N ILE A 300 -16.96 -15.87 6.83
CA ILE A 300 -16.92 -15.51 8.25
C ILE A 300 -16.84 -16.82 9.06
N GLY A 301 -15.83 -16.91 9.93
CA GLY A 301 -15.54 -18.12 10.71
C GLY A 301 -14.77 -19.23 9.99
N PHE A 302 -14.40 -19.05 8.71
CA PHE A 302 -13.58 -20.04 7.96
C PHE A 302 -12.20 -20.26 8.58
N ARG A 303 -11.60 -19.21 9.10
CA ARG A 303 -10.30 -19.23 9.79
C ARG A 303 -10.43 -18.34 11.03
N PRO A 304 -11.04 -18.85 12.12
CA PRO A 304 -11.26 -18.04 13.31
C PRO A 304 -9.93 -17.62 13.95
N ILE A 305 -9.93 -16.46 14.60
CA ILE A 305 -8.73 -15.89 15.18
C ILE A 305 -8.16 -16.77 16.30
N GLU A 306 -9.04 -17.47 17.01
CA GLU A 306 -8.73 -18.38 18.12
C GLU A 306 -7.94 -19.62 17.66
N GLU A 307 -8.01 -19.97 16.37
CA GLU A 307 -7.23 -21.05 15.78
C GLU A 307 -5.82 -20.61 15.33
N THR A 308 -5.52 -19.28 15.41
CA THR A 308 -4.20 -18.77 15.09
C THR A 308 -3.19 -19.27 16.11
N ARG A 309 -2.22 -20.03 15.65
CA ARG A 309 -1.13 -20.53 16.49
C ARG A 309 -0.11 -19.40 16.72
N LEU A 310 -0.02 -18.94 17.96
CA LEU A 310 0.86 -17.83 18.35
C LEU A 310 2.35 -18.13 18.05
N ASP A 311 2.79 -19.39 18.23
CA ASP A 311 4.15 -19.80 17.88
C ASP A 311 4.47 -19.62 16.39
N ARG A 312 3.49 -19.87 15.52
CA ARG A 312 3.64 -19.66 14.07
C ARG A 312 3.61 -18.18 13.70
N LEU A 313 2.75 -17.40 14.35
CA LEU A 313 2.67 -15.95 14.15
C LEU A 313 3.99 -15.30 14.56
N GLU A 314 4.54 -15.65 15.72
CA GLU A 314 5.82 -15.14 16.20
C GLU A 314 6.98 -15.50 15.24
N ARG A 315 7.07 -16.77 14.78
CA ARG A 315 8.06 -17.17 13.78
C ARG A 315 7.90 -16.43 12.46
N PHE A 316 6.67 -16.13 12.04
CA PHE A 316 6.39 -15.31 10.87
C PHE A 316 6.88 -13.88 11.06
N GLU A 317 6.59 -13.24 12.19
CA GLU A 317 7.07 -11.89 12.52
C GLU A 317 8.60 -11.82 12.59
N GLN A 318 9.25 -12.84 13.10
CA GLN A 318 10.71 -12.87 13.22
C GLN A 318 11.43 -13.27 11.91
N GLY A 319 10.71 -13.76 10.89
CA GLY A 319 11.32 -14.30 9.68
C GLY A 319 12.16 -15.55 9.98
N LEU A 320 11.61 -16.46 10.81
CA LEU A 320 12.25 -17.68 11.32
C LEU A 320 11.40 -18.93 11.06
N LEU A 321 10.75 -18.97 9.88
CA LEU A 321 9.93 -20.13 9.50
C LEU A 321 10.74 -21.36 9.10
N GLY A 322 12.03 -21.19 8.85
CA GLY A 322 12.88 -22.22 8.27
C GLY A 322 12.62 -22.45 6.78
N TRP A 323 11.96 -21.53 6.13
CA TRP A 323 11.76 -21.47 4.68
C TRP A 323 12.53 -20.28 4.08
N PRO A 324 13.76 -20.49 3.60
CA PRO A 324 14.73 -19.43 3.31
C PRO A 324 14.19 -18.23 2.52
N PHE A 325 13.46 -18.49 1.45
CA PHE A 325 12.95 -17.41 0.60
C PHE A 325 11.83 -16.60 1.26
N VAL A 326 10.99 -17.27 2.07
CA VAL A 326 9.94 -16.59 2.85
C VAL A 326 10.58 -15.76 3.95
N ASP A 327 11.53 -16.33 4.69
CA ASP A 327 12.28 -15.65 5.74
C ASP A 327 13.04 -14.44 5.18
N ALA A 328 13.68 -14.60 4.02
CA ALA A 328 14.34 -13.50 3.31
C ALA A 328 13.37 -12.38 2.95
N CYS A 329 12.16 -12.71 2.47
CA CYS A 329 11.13 -11.71 2.16
C CYS A 329 10.64 -10.98 3.42
N LEU A 330 10.43 -11.68 4.53
CA LEU A 330 10.01 -11.11 5.81
C LEU A 330 11.09 -10.19 6.38
N ARG A 331 12.35 -10.63 6.41
CA ARG A 331 13.48 -9.83 6.89
C ARG A 331 13.77 -8.63 6.01
N CYS A 332 13.68 -8.77 4.68
CA CYS A 332 13.77 -7.64 3.74
C CYS A 332 12.71 -6.60 4.04
N LEU A 333 11.45 -7.02 4.19
CA LEU A 333 10.35 -6.11 4.49
C LEU A 333 10.52 -5.44 5.87
N ALA A 334 10.86 -6.22 6.89
CA ALA A 334 11.10 -5.72 8.24
C ALA A 334 12.21 -4.65 8.26
N GLN A 335 13.26 -4.81 7.46
CA GLN A 335 14.40 -3.90 7.43
C GLN A 335 14.21 -2.68 6.51
N THR A 336 13.48 -2.83 5.37
CA THR A 336 13.40 -1.76 4.36
C THR A 336 12.06 -1.06 4.28
N GLY A 337 11.01 -1.64 4.87
CA GLY A 337 9.64 -1.15 4.75
C GLY A 337 9.00 -1.36 3.37
N TRP A 338 9.69 -2.08 2.45
CA TRP A 338 9.17 -2.28 1.11
C TRP A 338 9.49 -3.68 0.56
N LEU A 339 8.54 -4.21 -0.21
CA LEU A 339 8.68 -5.47 -0.93
C LEU A 339 7.85 -5.42 -2.21
N ASN A 340 8.26 -6.08 -3.28
CA ASN A 340 7.51 -6.12 -4.52
C ASN A 340 6.20 -6.94 -4.39
N PHE A 341 5.21 -6.61 -5.22
CA PHE A 341 3.84 -7.14 -5.10
C PHE A 341 3.76 -8.66 -5.07
N ARG A 342 4.49 -9.38 -5.93
CA ARG A 342 4.46 -10.85 -5.96
C ARG A 342 4.88 -11.47 -4.63
N MET A 343 5.91 -10.90 -3.99
CA MET A 343 6.39 -11.41 -2.71
C MET A 343 5.41 -11.06 -1.57
N ARG A 344 4.80 -9.86 -1.59
CA ARG A 344 3.71 -9.53 -0.65
C ARG A 344 2.57 -10.53 -0.74
N ALA A 345 2.12 -10.86 -1.96
CA ALA A 345 1.07 -11.84 -2.18
C ALA A 345 1.45 -13.25 -1.68
N MET A 346 2.70 -13.65 -1.87
CA MET A 346 3.22 -14.91 -1.34
C MET A 346 3.22 -14.92 0.19
N LEU A 347 3.70 -13.86 0.85
CA LEU A 347 3.71 -13.78 2.31
C LEU A 347 2.32 -13.95 2.91
N VAL A 348 1.32 -13.25 2.35
CA VAL A 348 -0.07 -13.38 2.80
C VAL A 348 -0.61 -14.80 2.56
N ALA A 349 -0.34 -15.37 1.40
CA ALA A 349 -0.77 -16.73 1.09
C ALA A 349 -0.09 -17.76 2.01
N VAL A 350 1.19 -17.57 2.35
CA VAL A 350 1.92 -18.42 3.31
C VAL A 350 1.28 -18.30 4.69
N ALA A 351 1.10 -17.09 5.22
CA ALA A 351 0.47 -16.88 6.52
C ALA A 351 -0.90 -17.54 6.58
N SER A 352 -1.73 -17.31 5.57
CA SER A 352 -3.14 -17.75 5.59
C SER A 352 -3.33 -19.24 5.30
N TYR A 353 -2.60 -19.81 4.33
CA TYR A 353 -2.82 -21.21 3.93
C TYR A 353 -1.86 -22.18 4.60
N HIS A 354 -0.57 -21.84 4.68
CA HIS A 354 0.40 -22.78 5.26
C HIS A 354 0.39 -22.69 6.79
N LEU A 355 0.46 -21.48 7.33
CA LEU A 355 0.52 -21.28 8.78
C LEU A 355 -0.86 -21.28 9.46
N TRP A 356 -1.93 -21.16 8.69
CA TRP A 356 -3.32 -21.07 9.14
C TRP A 356 -3.57 -19.89 10.08
N ILE A 357 -2.89 -18.76 9.82
CA ILE A 357 -3.04 -17.51 10.58
C ILE A 357 -4.28 -16.75 10.06
N ASN A 358 -5.09 -16.20 10.97
CA ASN A 358 -6.20 -15.33 10.61
C ASN A 358 -5.68 -14.13 9.81
N TRP A 359 -6.43 -13.71 8.80
CA TRP A 359 -6.03 -12.63 7.91
C TRP A 359 -5.85 -11.28 8.63
N ARG A 360 -6.57 -11.03 9.74
CA ARG A 360 -6.43 -9.79 10.52
C ARG A 360 -5.08 -9.71 11.21
N GLU A 361 -4.63 -10.80 11.85
CA GLU A 361 -3.30 -10.88 12.45
C GLU A 361 -2.23 -10.61 11.39
N THR A 362 -2.35 -11.25 10.21
CA THR A 362 -1.46 -10.99 9.08
C THR A 362 -1.52 -9.54 8.62
N ALA A 363 -2.72 -8.92 8.61
CA ALA A 363 -2.89 -7.53 8.22
C ALA A 363 -2.21 -6.57 9.20
N HIS A 364 -2.32 -6.80 10.50
CA HIS A 364 -1.69 -5.96 11.51
C HIS A 364 -0.16 -6.07 11.42
N VAL A 365 0.40 -7.27 11.37
CA VAL A 365 1.85 -7.49 11.25
C VAL A 365 2.42 -6.81 10.00
N LEU A 366 1.87 -7.12 8.83
CA LEU A 366 2.36 -6.57 7.58
C LEU A 366 2.05 -5.06 7.44
N GLY A 367 0.95 -4.60 8.01
CA GLY A 367 0.58 -3.18 8.04
C GLY A 367 1.65 -2.34 8.71
N ARG A 368 2.12 -2.75 9.89
CA ARG A 368 3.22 -2.07 10.62
C ARG A 368 4.52 -2.01 9.81
N TRP A 369 4.79 -3.02 8.99
CA TRP A 369 6.04 -3.10 8.25
C TRP A 369 6.05 -2.33 6.93
N PHE A 370 4.87 -2.13 6.28
CA PHE A 370 4.80 -1.39 5.04
C PHE A 370 4.87 0.12 5.26
N THR A 371 5.95 0.76 4.81
CA THR A 371 6.03 2.24 4.74
C THR A 371 4.93 2.81 3.84
N ASP A 372 4.52 2.05 2.82
CA ASP A 372 3.46 2.40 1.88
C ASP A 372 2.07 1.88 2.29
N PHE A 373 1.80 1.78 3.61
CA PHE A 373 0.49 1.36 4.09
C PHE A 373 -0.62 2.26 3.54
N GLU A 374 -1.52 1.65 2.80
CA GLU A 374 -2.72 2.26 2.23
C GLU A 374 -3.91 1.34 2.52
N ALA A 375 -4.78 1.73 3.44
CA ALA A 375 -5.83 0.87 4.01
C ALA A 375 -6.66 0.15 2.95
N GLY A 376 -7.11 0.86 1.91
CA GLY A 376 -7.95 0.30 0.86
C GLY A 376 -7.24 -0.77 0.04
N ILE A 377 -5.95 -0.57 -0.24
CA ILE A 377 -5.12 -1.56 -0.94
C ILE A 377 -4.78 -2.70 0.01
N HIS A 378 -4.34 -2.39 1.22
CA HIS A 378 -3.86 -3.35 2.20
C HIS A 378 -4.93 -4.38 2.57
N PHE A 379 -6.06 -3.97 3.15
CA PHE A 379 -7.11 -4.89 3.56
C PHE A 379 -7.71 -5.65 2.38
N SER A 380 -7.92 -4.99 1.23
CA SER A 380 -8.41 -5.66 0.03
C SER A 380 -7.46 -6.75 -0.49
N GLN A 381 -6.14 -6.51 -0.46
CA GLN A 381 -5.14 -7.46 -0.93
C GLN A 381 -4.90 -8.60 0.07
N ILE A 382 -4.82 -8.29 1.37
CA ILE A 382 -4.72 -9.30 2.42
C ILE A 382 -5.87 -10.31 2.28
N GLN A 383 -7.11 -9.86 2.22
CA GLN A 383 -8.26 -10.73 2.09
C GLN A 383 -8.28 -11.50 0.76
N MET A 384 -7.88 -10.87 -0.35
CA MET A 384 -7.81 -11.53 -1.65
C MET A 384 -6.78 -12.66 -1.66
N GLN A 385 -5.62 -12.47 -1.07
CA GLN A 385 -4.57 -13.49 -1.01
C GLN A 385 -4.85 -14.54 0.06
N SER A 386 -5.65 -14.22 1.08
CA SER A 386 -6.15 -15.16 2.10
C SER A 386 -7.29 -16.06 1.62
N GLY A 387 -7.85 -15.77 0.42
CA GLY A 387 -8.90 -16.57 -0.19
C GLY A 387 -10.30 -16.34 0.35
N VAL A 388 -10.54 -15.25 1.11
CA VAL A 388 -11.83 -14.95 1.74
C VAL A 388 -12.68 -13.92 0.99
N THR A 389 -12.36 -13.66 -0.29
CA THR A 389 -13.12 -12.70 -1.11
C THR A 389 -14.13 -13.35 -2.04
N GLY A 390 -14.15 -14.68 -2.18
CA GLY A 390 -14.98 -15.39 -3.14
C GLY A 390 -14.62 -15.14 -4.62
N ILE A 391 -13.70 -14.20 -4.88
CA ILE A 391 -13.17 -13.88 -6.22
C ILE A 391 -11.71 -14.30 -6.24
N ASN A 392 -11.30 -15.09 -7.25
CA ASN A 392 -9.93 -15.60 -7.33
C ASN A 392 -9.51 -16.49 -6.16
N ALA A 393 -10.43 -17.26 -5.57
CA ALA A 393 -10.14 -18.31 -4.61
C ALA A 393 -9.09 -19.29 -5.17
N ASN A 394 -8.36 -20.00 -4.29
CA ASN A 394 -7.35 -21.03 -4.61
C ASN A 394 -5.98 -20.53 -5.10
N ARG A 395 -5.51 -19.38 -4.65
CA ARG A 395 -4.14 -18.92 -4.91
C ARG A 395 -3.18 -19.38 -3.81
N VAL A 396 -3.04 -20.68 -3.64
CA VAL A 396 -2.03 -21.24 -2.73
C VAL A 396 -0.67 -21.18 -3.44
N TYR A 397 0.20 -20.30 -2.99
CA TYR A 397 1.57 -20.23 -3.47
C TYR A 397 2.36 -21.45 -2.99
N ALA A 398 3.27 -21.94 -3.81
CA ALA A 398 4.25 -22.96 -3.43
C ALA A 398 5.58 -22.24 -3.08
N PRO A 399 5.95 -22.06 -1.81
CA PRO A 399 7.08 -21.21 -1.42
C PRO A 399 8.40 -21.65 -2.06
N ILE A 400 8.67 -22.96 -2.09
CA ILE A 400 9.90 -23.50 -2.69
C ILE A 400 9.94 -23.22 -4.19
N LYS A 401 8.82 -23.42 -4.90
CA LYS A 401 8.74 -23.08 -6.33
C LYS A 401 8.95 -21.61 -6.58
N GLN A 402 8.35 -20.73 -5.76
CA GLN A 402 8.57 -19.28 -5.88
C GLN A 402 10.04 -18.92 -5.62
N SER A 403 10.69 -19.58 -4.67
CA SER A 403 12.11 -19.44 -4.40
C SER A 403 12.95 -19.73 -5.64
N MET A 404 12.76 -20.89 -6.25
CA MET A 404 13.49 -21.33 -7.45
C MET A 404 13.19 -20.45 -8.67
N ASP A 405 11.92 -20.01 -8.86
CA ASP A 405 11.51 -19.22 -10.01
C ASP A 405 11.99 -17.76 -9.92
N GLN A 406 12.07 -17.17 -8.72
CA GLN A 406 12.29 -15.74 -8.51
C GLN A 406 13.70 -15.41 -7.98
N ASP A 407 14.41 -16.39 -7.44
CA ASP A 407 15.76 -16.26 -6.91
C ASP A 407 16.59 -17.55 -7.19
N PRO A 408 16.73 -17.97 -8.45
CA PRO A 408 17.31 -19.27 -8.81
C PRO A 408 18.72 -19.51 -8.24
N ASP A 409 19.50 -18.44 -8.12
CA ASP A 409 20.89 -18.49 -7.60
C ASP A 409 20.96 -18.30 -6.06
N GLY A 410 19.82 -18.07 -5.38
CA GLY A 410 19.76 -17.81 -3.94
C GLY A 410 20.38 -16.49 -3.50
N ARG A 411 20.55 -15.52 -4.43
CA ARG A 411 21.18 -14.22 -4.12
C ARG A 411 20.37 -13.41 -3.12
N PHE A 412 19.05 -13.37 -3.30
CA PHE A 412 18.16 -12.68 -2.40
C PHE A 412 18.12 -13.37 -1.03
N ILE A 413 18.04 -14.71 -1.02
CA ILE A 413 18.10 -15.48 0.21
C ILE A 413 19.39 -15.14 0.97
N LYS A 414 20.56 -15.27 0.36
CA LYS A 414 21.85 -15.03 1.00
C LYS A 414 22.03 -13.59 1.50
N ARG A 415 21.45 -12.62 0.80
CA ARG A 415 21.47 -11.21 1.23
C ARG A 415 20.70 -10.99 2.53
N TRP A 416 19.55 -11.65 2.71
CA TRP A 416 18.63 -11.40 3.82
C TRP A 416 18.63 -12.47 4.91
N VAL A 417 19.26 -13.59 4.63
CA VAL A 417 19.48 -14.71 5.56
C VAL A 417 20.97 -15.05 5.55
N PRO A 418 21.81 -14.21 6.17
CA PRO A 418 23.27 -14.34 6.11
C PRO A 418 23.77 -15.68 6.69
N GLU A 419 22.99 -16.33 7.56
CA GLU A 419 23.28 -17.67 8.06
C GLU A 419 23.40 -18.71 6.93
N LEU A 420 22.80 -18.46 5.77
CA LEU A 420 22.84 -19.32 4.59
C LEU A 420 23.87 -18.88 3.53
N GLU A 421 24.73 -17.91 3.81
CA GLU A 421 25.65 -17.34 2.81
C GLU A 421 26.57 -18.42 2.22
N ALA A 422 27.14 -19.30 3.05
CA ALA A 422 28.03 -20.36 2.64
C ALA A 422 27.31 -21.62 2.10
N VAL A 423 25.99 -21.69 2.20
CA VAL A 423 25.21 -22.85 1.72
C VAL A 423 25.24 -22.89 0.18
N PRO A 424 25.60 -24.08 -0.42
CA PRO A 424 25.59 -24.25 -1.87
C PRO A 424 24.21 -23.96 -2.50
N VAL A 425 24.20 -23.42 -3.72
CA VAL A 425 22.95 -23.08 -4.46
C VAL A 425 22.00 -24.27 -4.57
N ALA A 426 22.54 -25.49 -4.73
CA ALA A 426 21.74 -26.71 -4.79
C ALA A 426 20.86 -26.95 -3.55
N TRP A 427 21.24 -26.40 -2.41
CA TRP A 427 20.57 -26.61 -1.13
C TRP A 427 19.93 -25.33 -0.55
N VAL A 428 20.27 -24.15 -1.06
CA VAL A 428 19.86 -22.87 -0.47
C VAL A 428 18.34 -22.70 -0.38
N HIS A 429 17.57 -23.33 -1.26
CA HIS A 429 16.10 -23.30 -1.24
C HIS A 429 15.45 -24.26 -0.25
N THR A 430 16.19 -25.31 0.15
CA THR A 430 15.71 -26.37 1.04
C THR A 430 16.85 -26.89 1.92
N PRO A 431 17.48 -26.03 2.75
CA PRO A 431 18.72 -26.41 3.48
C PRO A 431 18.52 -27.53 4.49
N TRP A 432 17.32 -27.76 4.98
CA TRP A 432 16.98 -28.89 5.85
C TRP A 432 17.10 -30.28 5.19
N ARG A 433 17.21 -30.30 3.85
CA ARG A 433 17.48 -31.55 3.11
C ARG A 433 18.97 -31.83 2.89
N MET A 434 19.80 -30.91 3.31
CA MET A 434 21.27 -31.02 3.18
C MET A 434 21.79 -32.08 4.10
N PRO A 435 22.68 -33.00 3.62
CA PRO A 435 23.35 -33.97 4.49
C PRO A 435 24.09 -33.27 5.64
N VAL A 436 24.08 -33.87 6.83
CA VAL A 436 24.74 -33.31 8.03
C VAL A 436 26.20 -32.97 7.78
N SER A 437 26.93 -33.84 7.05
CA SER A 437 28.32 -33.59 6.65
C SER A 437 28.49 -32.28 5.84
N MET A 438 27.56 -32.02 4.93
CA MET A 438 27.57 -30.78 4.15
C MET A 438 27.23 -29.58 5.04
N GLN A 439 26.27 -29.71 5.99
CA GLN A 439 25.97 -28.66 6.96
C GLN A 439 27.21 -28.25 7.77
N HIS A 440 28.00 -29.22 8.22
CA HIS A 440 29.29 -28.96 8.89
C HIS A 440 30.30 -28.30 7.97
N GLN A 441 30.40 -28.72 6.69
CA GLN A 441 31.32 -28.12 5.73
C GLN A 441 31.04 -26.67 5.42
N CYS A 442 29.76 -26.28 5.29
CA CYS A 442 29.38 -24.90 5.06
C CYS A 442 29.16 -24.09 6.36
N GLY A 443 29.33 -24.68 7.54
CA GLY A 443 29.21 -24.00 8.83
C GLY A 443 27.79 -23.57 9.17
N CYS A 444 26.77 -24.22 8.61
CA CYS A 444 25.37 -23.92 8.88
C CYS A 444 24.62 -25.20 9.29
N LEU A 445 24.41 -25.38 10.58
CA LEU A 445 23.64 -26.48 11.15
C LEU A 445 22.18 -26.09 11.29
N ILE A 446 21.32 -26.83 10.60
CA ILE A 446 19.86 -26.57 10.66
C ILE A 446 19.36 -27.02 12.06
N GLY A 447 18.51 -26.15 12.66
CA GLY A 447 18.07 -26.28 14.05
C GLY A 447 18.96 -25.56 15.07
N ARG A 448 20.17 -25.12 14.66
CA ARG A 448 21.09 -24.37 15.51
C ARG A 448 21.39 -22.95 14.93
N ASP A 449 21.95 -22.91 13.73
CA ASP A 449 22.41 -21.68 13.10
C ASP A 449 21.30 -21.08 12.22
N TYR A 450 20.45 -21.89 11.63
CA TYR A 450 19.23 -21.52 10.92
C TYR A 450 18.09 -22.46 11.38
N PRO A 451 16.85 -21.96 11.58
CA PRO A 451 15.79 -22.76 12.16
C PRO A 451 15.35 -23.96 11.29
N GLU A 452 14.89 -25.01 11.96
CA GLU A 452 14.14 -26.09 11.31
C GLU A 452 12.85 -25.53 10.68
N PRO A 453 12.39 -26.10 9.54
CA PRO A 453 11.12 -25.74 8.94
C PRO A 453 9.96 -25.84 9.94
N VAL A 454 9.06 -24.85 9.93
CA VAL A 454 7.84 -24.85 10.75
C VAL A 454 6.90 -26.02 10.40
N GLY A 455 7.16 -26.71 9.32
CA GLY A 455 6.48 -27.87 8.79
C GLY A 455 6.79 -28.09 7.32
N ASP A 456 6.27 -29.17 6.74
CA ASP A 456 6.38 -29.42 5.30
C ASP A 456 5.42 -28.52 4.51
N PRO A 457 5.94 -27.60 3.67
CA PRO A 457 5.08 -26.64 2.96
C PRO A 457 4.12 -27.30 1.95
N VAL A 458 4.45 -28.48 1.43
CA VAL A 458 3.59 -29.22 0.50
C VAL A 458 2.40 -29.85 1.23
N GLN A 459 2.69 -30.45 2.39
CA GLN A 459 1.65 -31.05 3.23
C GLN A 459 0.71 -29.95 3.78
N MET A 460 1.27 -28.87 4.33
CA MET A 460 0.47 -27.76 4.86
C MET A 460 -0.43 -27.13 3.79
N ALA A 461 0.08 -26.96 2.56
CA ALA A 461 -0.72 -26.48 1.44
C ALA A 461 -1.83 -27.45 1.03
N ARG A 462 -1.61 -28.76 1.15
CA ARG A 462 -2.64 -29.78 0.89
C ARG A 462 -3.75 -29.71 1.93
N GLU A 463 -3.39 -29.70 3.21
CA GLU A 463 -4.34 -29.58 4.32
C GLU A 463 -5.20 -28.31 4.20
N ALA A 464 -4.60 -27.17 3.86
CA ALA A 464 -5.33 -25.93 3.64
C ALA A 464 -6.33 -26.03 2.48
N ARG A 465 -5.96 -26.70 1.38
CA ARG A 465 -6.89 -26.92 0.25
C ARG A 465 -8.04 -27.85 0.61
N GLU A 466 -7.77 -28.88 1.40
CA GLU A 466 -8.81 -29.80 1.91
C GLU A 466 -9.79 -29.06 2.80
N ARG A 467 -9.32 -28.23 3.75
CA ARG A 467 -10.17 -27.38 4.58
C ARG A 467 -11.02 -26.42 3.75
N LEU A 468 -10.41 -25.75 2.75
CA LEU A 468 -11.12 -24.83 1.86
C LEU A 468 -12.17 -25.56 1.02
N THR A 469 -11.86 -26.73 0.46
CA THR A 469 -12.78 -27.54 -0.34
C THR A 469 -13.98 -28.01 0.51
N ASN A 470 -13.69 -28.47 1.74
CA ASN A 470 -14.73 -28.85 2.68
C ASN A 470 -15.65 -27.65 3.02
N TRP A 471 -15.07 -26.49 3.32
CA TRP A 471 -15.85 -25.27 3.60
C TRP A 471 -16.78 -24.92 2.44
N ILE A 472 -16.24 -24.88 1.21
CA ILE A 472 -17.02 -24.56 0.00
C ILE A 472 -18.14 -25.60 -0.24
N SER A 473 -17.92 -26.89 0.09
CA SER A 473 -18.92 -27.94 -0.11
C SER A 473 -20.04 -27.92 0.92
N THR A 474 -19.79 -27.35 2.11
CA THR A 474 -20.73 -27.32 3.24
C THR A 474 -21.48 -26.00 3.39
N HIS A 475 -21.11 -24.96 2.62
CA HIS A 475 -21.70 -23.63 2.68
C HIS A 475 -22.16 -23.16 1.30
N ASP A 476 -23.36 -22.58 1.20
CA ASP A 476 -23.77 -21.91 -0.05
C ASP A 476 -23.11 -20.55 -0.17
N LEU A 477 -22.11 -20.47 -1.03
CA LEU A 477 -21.34 -19.25 -1.29
C LEU A 477 -21.81 -18.50 -2.56
N SER A 478 -22.76 -19.04 -3.31
CA SER A 478 -23.09 -18.61 -4.68
C SER A 478 -23.70 -17.20 -4.74
N GLY A 479 -24.66 -16.91 -3.89
CA GLY A 479 -25.35 -15.62 -3.84
C GLY A 479 -24.42 -14.49 -3.41
N GLU A 480 -23.59 -14.73 -2.41
CA GLU A 480 -22.64 -13.75 -1.91
C GLU A 480 -21.48 -13.51 -2.91
N ALA A 481 -21.02 -14.53 -3.62
CA ALA A 481 -20.03 -14.39 -4.69
C ALA A 481 -20.53 -13.46 -5.81
N GLN A 482 -21.81 -13.53 -6.17
CA GLN A 482 -22.42 -12.62 -7.15
C GLN A 482 -22.49 -11.18 -6.62
N ARG A 483 -22.84 -10.98 -5.34
CA ARG A 483 -22.83 -9.68 -4.68
C ARG A 483 -21.43 -9.05 -4.76
N VAL A 484 -20.42 -9.79 -4.32
CA VAL A 484 -19.02 -9.34 -4.31
C VAL A 484 -18.54 -9.02 -5.73
N LEU A 485 -18.87 -9.85 -6.72
CA LEU A 485 -18.50 -9.60 -8.11
C LEU A 485 -19.18 -8.32 -8.66
N LYS A 486 -20.45 -8.11 -8.33
CA LYS A 486 -21.20 -6.91 -8.73
C LYS A 486 -20.62 -5.64 -8.11
N GLN A 487 -20.25 -5.69 -6.84
CA GLN A 487 -19.81 -4.52 -6.04
C GLN A 487 -18.32 -4.22 -6.24
N HIS A 488 -17.47 -5.25 -6.34
CA HIS A 488 -16.01 -5.14 -6.29
C HIS A 488 -15.28 -5.68 -7.52
N GLY A 489 -15.98 -6.35 -8.42
CA GLY A 489 -15.36 -6.97 -9.61
C GLY A 489 -14.74 -5.93 -10.54
N SER A 490 -13.57 -6.26 -11.10
CA SER A 490 -13.01 -5.51 -12.23
C SER A 490 -13.75 -5.90 -13.50
N ARG A 491 -14.41 -4.94 -14.13
CA ARG A 491 -15.20 -5.18 -15.35
C ARG A 491 -14.41 -4.98 -16.65
N LEU A 492 -13.09 -4.90 -16.58
CA LEU A 492 -12.22 -4.88 -17.76
C LEU A 492 -12.23 -6.19 -18.56
N ARG A 493 -12.74 -7.29 -17.97
CA ARG A 493 -13.12 -8.53 -18.67
C ARG A 493 -14.41 -9.06 -18.04
N GLN A 494 -15.47 -9.19 -18.84
CA GLN A 494 -16.55 -10.12 -18.52
C GLN A 494 -15.95 -11.54 -18.56
N ALA A 495 -15.56 -12.07 -17.41
CA ALA A 495 -15.22 -13.46 -17.29
C ALA A 495 -16.50 -14.27 -17.57
N ARG A 496 -16.57 -14.93 -18.72
CA ARG A 496 -17.54 -16.01 -18.94
C ARG A 496 -17.32 -17.03 -17.81
N PRO A 497 -18.36 -17.46 -17.10
CA PRO A 497 -18.22 -18.52 -16.11
C PRO A 497 -17.77 -19.79 -16.84
N ARG A 498 -16.54 -20.21 -16.63
CA ARG A 498 -16.05 -21.52 -17.04
C ARG A 498 -16.43 -22.53 -15.95
N TYR A 499 -17.66 -22.97 -15.98
CA TYR A 499 -18.04 -24.24 -15.40
C TYR A 499 -17.81 -25.32 -16.47
N GLY A 500 -16.89 -26.25 -16.18
CA GLY A 500 -16.72 -27.49 -16.92
C GLY A 500 -15.48 -27.53 -17.80
N LYS A 501 -14.34 -27.96 -17.24
CA LYS A 501 -13.40 -28.99 -17.71
C LYS A 501 -12.13 -28.93 -16.91
N LYS A 502 -11.61 -30.09 -16.48
CA LYS A 502 -10.29 -30.28 -15.85
C LYS A 502 -9.26 -29.43 -16.58
N ALA A 503 -8.69 -28.44 -15.92
CA ALA A 503 -7.58 -27.69 -16.43
C ALA A 503 -6.39 -27.89 -15.48
N ASN A 504 -5.35 -28.49 -15.99
CA ASN A 504 -3.99 -28.19 -15.56
C ASN A 504 -3.85 -26.68 -15.67
N SER A 505 -3.85 -25.98 -14.55
CA SER A 505 -3.73 -24.54 -14.52
C SER A 505 -2.29 -24.13 -14.75
N PRO A 506 -1.96 -23.53 -15.89
CA PRO A 506 -0.83 -22.62 -15.89
C PRO A 506 -1.24 -21.43 -15.01
N GLN A 507 -0.32 -20.98 -14.17
CA GLN A 507 -0.39 -19.71 -13.49
C GLN A 507 -0.93 -18.66 -14.45
N LEU A 508 -2.16 -18.16 -14.21
CA LEU A 508 -2.64 -16.99 -14.92
C LEU A 508 -1.68 -15.84 -14.61
N SER A 509 -0.83 -15.54 -15.58
CA SER A 509 -0.08 -14.31 -15.64
C SER A 509 -1.06 -13.16 -15.38
N LEU A 510 -0.70 -12.26 -14.48
CA LEU A 510 -1.34 -10.95 -14.32
C LEU A 510 -0.99 -10.07 -15.54
N ASP A 511 -1.25 -10.62 -16.74
CA ASP A 511 -1.20 -9.90 -18.00
C ASP A 511 -2.59 -9.35 -18.28
N VAL A 512 -2.84 -8.15 -17.80
CA VAL A 512 -3.63 -7.12 -18.49
C VAL A 512 -3.22 -5.76 -17.94
#